data_050dde2bd15f66c161a360abd6596d3f
#
_entry.id   050dde2bd15f66c161a360abd6596d3f
#
_cell.length_a   1.000
_cell.length_b   1.000
_cell.length_c   1.000
_cell.angle_alpha   90.00
_cell.angle_beta   90.00
_cell.angle_gamma   90.00
#
_symmetry.space_group_name_H-M   'P 1'
#
loop_
_entity.id
_entity.type
_entity.pdbx_description
1 polymer ?
#
loop_
_entity_poly.entity_id
_entity_poly.type
_entity_poly.pdbx_seq_one_letter_code
_entity_poly.pdbx_strand_id
1 'polypeptide(L)'
;MNDLKLMKIADEVWVATALLHREQPSRAGFEGSEILRKVGEMHAGGQTRPGVNAHIYLHCVANKKPNSARFRMLYRNPDGTLRLYRRGDDCHPERRNGKTVPEAEAIPGRYGELLKWYRSEYSPAAPEAPSQDPILALRGVGKELWKELGGETFITGLRSDWFGTAEQAGNQPRRGRKRQVA
;
A
#
# COMPACT_ATOMS: atom_id res chain seq x y z
N MET A 1 -27.48 17.96 8.55
CA MET A 1 -26.12 18.25 9.06
C MET A 1 -25.16 18.15 7.90
N ASN A 2 -24.24 19.12 7.78
CA ASN A 2 -23.37 19.22 6.59
C ASN A 2 -22.12 18.34 6.78
N ASP A 3 -22.24 17.03 6.49
CA ASP A 3 -21.17 16.02 6.69
C ASP A 3 -19.85 16.38 5.99
N LEU A 4 -19.89 17.24 4.97
CA LEU A 4 -18.71 17.72 4.25
C LEU A 4 -17.83 18.65 5.09
N LYS A 5 -18.34 19.28 6.14
CA LYS A 5 -17.56 20.17 7.00
C LYS A 5 -16.49 19.41 7.81
N LEU A 6 -16.65 18.10 7.98
CA LEU A 6 -15.71 17.22 8.69
C LEU A 6 -14.67 16.57 7.77
N MET A 7 -14.93 16.56 6.45
CA MET A 7 -14.02 15.94 5.49
C MET A 7 -12.77 16.79 5.28
N LYS A 8 -11.59 16.16 5.17
CA LYS A 8 -10.35 16.88 4.84
C LYS A 8 -10.41 17.40 3.40
N ILE A 9 -9.79 18.56 3.14
CA ILE A 9 -9.80 19.18 1.80
C ILE A 9 -9.21 18.24 0.75
N ALA A 10 -8.17 17.48 1.08
CA ALA A 10 -7.60 16.49 0.16
C ALA A 10 -8.62 15.41 -0.24
N ASP A 11 -9.41 14.95 0.71
CA ASP A 11 -10.44 13.94 0.49
C ASP A 11 -11.61 14.49 -0.33
N GLU A 12 -11.98 15.78 -0.13
CA GLU A 12 -12.97 16.48 -0.99
C GLU A 12 -12.52 16.56 -2.44
N VAL A 13 -11.27 16.95 -2.66
CA VAL A 13 -10.69 17.04 -4.01
C VAL A 13 -10.68 15.66 -4.67
N TRP A 14 -10.34 14.61 -3.94
CA TRP A 14 -10.39 13.25 -4.45
C TRP A 14 -11.81 12.83 -4.83
N VAL A 15 -12.79 13.05 -3.94
CA VAL A 15 -14.21 12.71 -4.18
C VAL A 15 -14.74 13.47 -5.39
N ALA A 16 -14.48 14.78 -5.50
CA ALA A 16 -14.92 15.58 -6.64
C ALA A 16 -14.37 15.05 -7.96
N THR A 17 -13.07 14.70 -7.99
CA THR A 17 -12.43 14.14 -9.18
C THR A 17 -12.98 12.75 -9.52
N ALA A 18 -13.27 11.92 -8.51
CA ALA A 18 -13.88 10.60 -8.70
C ALA A 18 -15.30 10.71 -9.30
N LEU A 19 -16.10 11.66 -8.82
CA LEU A 19 -17.42 11.95 -9.38
C LEU A 19 -17.34 12.36 -10.85
N LEU A 20 -16.43 13.26 -11.20
CA LEU A 20 -16.22 13.69 -12.58
C LEU A 20 -15.84 12.50 -13.50
N HIS A 21 -14.96 11.61 -13.05
CA HIS A 21 -14.63 10.41 -13.82
C HIS A 21 -15.81 9.45 -13.98
N ARG A 22 -16.68 9.32 -12.98
CA ARG A 22 -17.89 8.50 -13.10
C ARG A 22 -18.95 9.13 -14.01
N GLU A 23 -19.07 10.46 -14.00
CA GLU A 23 -19.98 11.20 -14.87
C GLU A 23 -19.50 11.21 -16.32
N GLN A 24 -18.19 11.21 -16.54
CA GLN A 24 -17.55 11.33 -17.85
C GLN A 24 -16.41 10.29 -18.00
N PRO A 25 -16.73 8.99 -18.10
CA PRO A 25 -15.73 7.93 -18.05
C PRO A 25 -14.75 7.91 -19.25
N SER A 26 -15.13 8.50 -20.37
CA SER A 26 -14.29 8.61 -21.56
C SER A 26 -13.20 9.67 -21.46
N ARG A 27 -13.29 10.60 -20.51
CA ARG A 27 -12.31 11.69 -20.37
C ARG A 27 -11.06 11.22 -19.64
N ALA A 28 -9.90 11.55 -20.21
CA ALA A 28 -8.60 11.23 -19.63
C ALA A 28 -8.26 12.07 -18.39
N GLY A 29 -8.82 13.29 -18.29
CA GLY A 29 -8.59 14.22 -17.19
C GLY A 29 -9.50 15.43 -17.25
N PHE A 30 -9.40 16.29 -16.25
CA PHE A 30 -10.25 17.47 -16.04
C PHE A 30 -9.37 18.68 -15.73
N GLU A 31 -9.83 19.86 -16.15
CA GLU A 31 -9.21 21.10 -15.72
C GLU A 31 -9.37 21.29 -14.20
N GLY A 32 -8.38 21.94 -13.58
CA GLY A 32 -8.47 22.19 -12.14
C GLY A 32 -9.68 23.08 -11.76
N SER A 33 -10.13 23.93 -12.68
CA SER A 33 -11.37 24.72 -12.57
C SER A 33 -12.63 23.85 -12.52
N GLU A 34 -12.68 22.77 -13.30
CA GLU A 34 -13.80 21.82 -13.28
C GLU A 34 -13.86 21.07 -11.95
N ILE A 35 -12.68 20.63 -11.44
CA ILE A 35 -12.58 19.99 -10.12
C ILE A 35 -13.02 20.97 -9.02
N LEU A 36 -12.57 22.22 -9.09
CA LEU A 36 -12.95 23.25 -8.13
C LEU A 36 -14.46 23.49 -8.13
N ARG A 37 -15.06 23.62 -9.31
CA ARG A 37 -16.52 23.75 -9.46
C ARG A 37 -17.24 22.55 -8.86
N LYS A 38 -16.75 21.34 -9.14
CA LYS A 38 -17.34 20.11 -8.59
C LYS A 38 -17.26 20.03 -7.06
N VAL A 39 -16.15 20.48 -6.46
CA VAL A 39 -16.05 20.64 -5.00
C VAL A 39 -17.12 21.61 -4.50
N GLY A 40 -17.32 22.76 -5.18
CA GLY A 40 -18.37 23.72 -4.83
C GLY A 40 -19.77 23.11 -4.88
N GLU A 41 -20.08 22.32 -5.92
CA GLU A 41 -21.37 21.65 -6.08
C GLU A 41 -21.66 20.63 -4.95
N MET A 42 -20.62 20.07 -4.33
CA MET A 42 -20.78 19.15 -3.21
C MET A 42 -21.20 19.86 -1.91
N HIS A 43 -20.95 21.15 -1.81
CA HIS A 43 -21.28 21.96 -0.64
C HIS A 43 -22.66 22.64 -0.78
N ALA A 44 -23.43 22.64 0.30
CA ALA A 44 -24.64 23.46 0.37
C ALA A 44 -24.25 24.92 0.26
N GLY A 45 -24.76 25.59 -0.79
CA GLY A 45 -24.44 26.99 -1.06
C GLY A 45 -23.34 27.23 -2.11
N GLY A 46 -22.76 26.16 -2.70
CA GLY A 46 -21.86 26.28 -3.85
C GLY A 46 -20.48 26.88 -3.56
N GLN A 47 -20.15 27.11 -2.29
CA GLN A 47 -18.87 27.73 -1.92
C GLN A 47 -17.81 26.72 -1.62
N THR A 48 -16.59 26.97 -2.09
CA THR A 48 -15.41 26.15 -1.80
C THR A 48 -14.67 26.69 -0.57
N ARG A 49 -14.10 25.80 0.22
CA ARG A 49 -13.27 26.17 1.37
C ARG A 49 -11.94 26.80 0.92
N PRO A 50 -11.37 27.74 1.69
CA PRO A 50 -10.01 28.21 1.47
C PRO A 50 -9.03 27.04 1.41
N GLY A 51 -8.08 27.08 0.49
CA GLY A 51 -7.06 26.05 0.32
C GLY A 51 -7.40 24.92 -0.67
N VAL A 52 -8.64 24.79 -1.16
CA VAL A 52 -9.01 23.78 -2.17
C VAL A 52 -8.12 23.88 -3.41
N ASN A 53 -7.88 25.08 -3.93
CA ASN A 53 -6.98 25.31 -5.06
C ASN A 53 -5.57 24.79 -4.80
N ALA A 54 -5.02 25.03 -3.62
CA ALA A 54 -3.69 24.54 -3.25
C ALA A 54 -3.65 23.00 -3.24
N HIS A 55 -4.73 22.34 -2.84
CA HIS A 55 -4.81 20.89 -2.89
C HIS A 55 -4.91 20.37 -4.33
N ILE A 56 -5.73 21.00 -5.18
CA ILE A 56 -5.87 20.63 -6.60
C ILE A 56 -4.52 20.74 -7.33
N TYR A 57 -3.79 21.86 -7.17
CA TYR A 57 -2.62 22.13 -7.99
C TYR A 57 -1.27 21.76 -7.38
N LEU A 58 -1.21 21.56 -6.05
CA LEU A 58 0.06 21.34 -5.34
C LEU A 58 0.01 20.12 -4.42
N HIS A 59 -0.88 20.11 -3.42
CA HIS A 59 -0.78 19.17 -2.32
C HIS A 59 -1.15 17.74 -2.70
N CYS A 60 -2.08 17.55 -3.64
CA CYS A 60 -2.57 16.24 -4.05
C CYS A 60 -1.88 15.67 -5.30
N VAL A 61 -1.10 16.46 -6.05
CA VAL A 61 -0.54 16.07 -7.35
C VAL A 61 0.70 15.21 -7.18
N ALA A 62 0.61 13.93 -7.55
CA ALA A 62 1.62 12.90 -7.30
C ALA A 62 2.96 13.18 -8.00
N ASN A 63 2.94 13.61 -9.26
CA ASN A 63 4.13 13.86 -10.08
C ASN A 63 4.72 15.27 -9.92
N LYS A 64 4.32 16.01 -8.88
CA LYS A 64 4.92 17.29 -8.49
C LYS A 64 5.70 17.17 -7.18
N LYS A 65 6.75 17.97 -7.04
CA LYS A 65 7.47 18.12 -5.78
C LYS A 65 6.48 18.52 -4.68
N PRO A 66 6.51 17.88 -3.51
CA PRO A 66 5.60 18.25 -2.42
C PRO A 66 5.94 19.62 -1.85
N ASN A 67 4.88 20.32 -1.44
CA ASN A 67 4.97 21.53 -0.63
C ASN A 67 4.07 21.30 0.58
N SER A 68 4.64 21.19 1.76
CA SER A 68 4.02 20.84 3.04
C SER A 68 3.27 19.49 3.09
N ALA A 69 2.34 19.19 2.18
CA ALA A 69 1.58 17.93 2.15
C ALA A 69 2.08 16.97 1.05
N ARG A 70 2.10 15.66 1.38
CA ARG A 70 2.68 14.62 0.51
C ARG A 70 1.62 13.67 -0.06
N PHE A 71 0.39 14.15 -0.30
CA PHE A 71 -0.64 13.31 -0.92
C PHE A 71 -0.27 12.97 -2.36
N ARG A 72 -0.70 11.80 -2.85
CA ARG A 72 -0.61 11.38 -4.25
C ARG A 72 -1.97 10.90 -4.74
N MET A 73 -2.95 11.77 -4.65
CA MET A 73 -4.35 11.50 -4.99
C MET A 73 -4.68 11.84 -6.43
N LEU A 74 -3.98 12.82 -7.00
CA LEU A 74 -4.13 13.27 -8.37
C LEU A 74 -2.84 13.05 -9.15
N TYR A 75 -2.97 12.95 -10.47
CA TYR A 75 -1.88 12.92 -11.42
C TYR A 75 -2.09 14.01 -12.46
N ARG A 76 -1.04 14.77 -12.78
CA ARG A 76 -1.10 15.79 -13.83
C ARG A 76 -0.66 15.18 -15.14
N ASN A 77 -1.56 15.19 -16.12
CA ASN A 77 -1.30 14.76 -17.49
C ASN A 77 -0.37 15.73 -18.22
N PRO A 78 0.28 15.32 -19.33
CA PRO A 78 1.11 16.21 -20.15
C PRO A 78 0.38 17.42 -20.72
N ASP A 79 -0.91 17.29 -20.99
CA ASP A 79 -1.79 18.38 -21.45
C ASP A 79 -2.18 19.38 -20.35
N GLY A 80 -1.76 19.16 -19.12
CA GLY A 80 -2.05 19.99 -17.97
C GLY A 80 -3.31 19.60 -17.19
N THR A 81 -4.17 18.73 -17.73
CA THR A 81 -5.34 18.21 -17.03
C THR A 81 -4.96 17.34 -15.83
N LEU A 82 -5.90 17.17 -14.93
CA LEU A 82 -5.72 16.40 -13.70
C LEU A 82 -6.68 15.20 -13.71
N ARG A 83 -6.19 14.08 -13.26
CA ARG A 83 -6.97 12.86 -13.06
C ARG A 83 -6.66 12.22 -11.71
N LEU A 84 -7.44 11.25 -11.29
CA LEU A 84 -7.07 10.44 -10.14
C LEU A 84 -5.77 9.68 -10.43
N TYR A 85 -4.92 9.57 -9.39
CA TYR A 85 -3.71 8.78 -9.44
C TYR A 85 -4.08 7.30 -9.66
N ARG A 86 -3.35 6.60 -10.52
CA ARG A 86 -3.50 5.16 -10.74
C ARG A 86 -2.31 4.41 -10.19
N ARG A 87 -2.51 3.17 -9.82
CA ARG A 87 -1.41 2.29 -9.46
C ARG A 87 -0.47 2.14 -10.67
N GLY A 88 0.83 2.35 -10.44
CA GLY A 88 1.84 2.32 -11.51
C GLY A 88 2.15 3.67 -12.14
N ASP A 89 1.38 4.70 -11.85
CA ASP A 89 1.75 6.06 -12.25
C ASP A 89 3.04 6.50 -11.54
N ASP A 90 3.85 7.28 -12.25
CA ASP A 90 5.02 7.92 -11.66
C ASP A 90 4.62 8.88 -10.54
N CYS A 91 5.47 8.97 -9.52
CA CYS A 91 5.30 9.96 -8.50
C CYS A 91 6.66 10.55 -8.08
N HIS A 92 6.61 11.79 -7.58
CA HIS A 92 7.80 12.40 -7.01
C HIS A 92 8.34 11.54 -5.84
N PRO A 93 9.67 11.30 -5.73
CA PRO A 93 10.24 10.40 -4.72
C PRO A 93 9.77 10.69 -3.29
N GLU A 94 9.66 11.96 -2.92
CA GLU A 94 9.18 12.36 -1.60
C GLU A 94 7.69 12.07 -1.34
N ARG A 95 6.93 11.65 -2.35
CA ARG A 95 5.51 11.28 -2.25
C ARG A 95 5.26 9.78 -2.23
N ARG A 96 6.29 8.93 -2.33
CA ARG A 96 6.14 7.46 -2.43
C ARG A 96 5.23 6.86 -1.37
N ASN A 97 5.28 7.39 -0.14
CA ASN A 97 4.46 6.93 0.98
C ASN A 97 3.21 7.81 1.21
N GLY A 98 2.88 8.69 0.25
CA GLY A 98 1.73 9.57 0.36
C GLY A 98 0.40 8.82 0.21
N LYS A 99 -0.63 9.31 0.90
CA LYS A 99 -2.00 8.79 0.80
C LYS A 99 -2.52 8.95 -0.63
N THR A 100 -3.09 7.87 -1.20
CA THR A 100 -3.63 7.84 -2.57
C THR A 100 -5.14 7.92 -2.63
N VAL A 101 -5.82 7.41 -1.63
CA VAL A 101 -7.29 7.39 -1.50
C VAL A 101 -7.71 7.82 -0.10
N PRO A 102 -8.89 8.37 0.07
CA PRO A 102 -9.47 8.61 1.39
C PRO A 102 -9.63 7.31 2.20
N GLU A 103 -9.60 7.43 3.53
CA GLU A 103 -10.08 6.37 4.40
C GLU A 103 -11.61 6.30 4.33
N ALA A 104 -12.20 5.12 4.48
CA ALA A 104 -13.65 4.94 4.37
C ALA A 104 -14.42 5.77 5.41
N GLU A 105 -13.84 5.88 6.60
CA GLU A 105 -14.41 6.64 7.73
C GLU A 105 -14.22 8.17 7.58
N ALA A 106 -13.32 8.60 6.69
CA ALA A 106 -13.01 10.01 6.47
C ALA A 106 -13.94 10.69 5.47
N ILE A 107 -14.77 9.93 4.77
CA ILE A 107 -15.73 10.43 3.78
C ILE A 107 -17.16 10.04 4.16
N PRO A 108 -18.16 10.90 3.84
CA PRO A 108 -19.56 10.55 4.05
C PRO A 108 -19.95 9.25 3.36
N GLY A 109 -20.78 8.43 4.02
CA GLY A 109 -21.17 7.10 3.54
C GLY A 109 -21.75 7.08 2.12
N ARG A 110 -22.41 8.18 1.68
CA ARG A 110 -22.90 8.36 0.30
C ARG A 110 -21.81 8.28 -0.78
N TYR A 111 -20.54 8.50 -0.42
CA TYR A 111 -19.39 8.41 -1.33
C TYR A 111 -18.61 7.10 -1.19
N GLY A 112 -19.03 6.19 -0.32
CA GLY A 112 -18.34 4.91 -0.09
C GLY A 112 -18.20 4.05 -1.35
N GLU A 113 -19.20 4.12 -2.26
CA GLU A 113 -19.17 3.41 -3.55
C GLU A 113 -18.05 3.93 -4.48
N LEU A 114 -17.58 5.17 -4.33
CA LEU A 114 -16.45 5.69 -5.11
C LEU A 114 -15.14 4.99 -4.76
N LEU A 115 -14.95 4.58 -3.51
CA LEU A 115 -13.77 3.83 -3.09
C LEU A 115 -13.77 2.41 -3.68
N LYS A 116 -14.94 1.76 -3.72
CA LYS A 116 -15.09 0.45 -4.34
C LYS A 116 -14.81 0.54 -5.83
N TRP A 117 -15.49 1.46 -6.53
CA TRP A 117 -15.28 1.72 -7.96
C TRP A 117 -13.82 2.02 -8.28
N TYR A 118 -13.15 2.87 -7.50
CA TYR A 118 -11.75 3.19 -7.72
C TYR A 118 -10.85 1.96 -7.65
N ARG A 119 -11.10 1.07 -6.68
CA ARG A 119 -10.28 -0.14 -6.47
C ARG A 119 -10.56 -1.24 -7.48
N SER A 120 -11.81 -1.37 -7.96
CA SER A 120 -12.21 -2.44 -8.86
C SER A 120 -12.10 -2.08 -10.34
N GLU A 121 -12.35 -0.82 -10.70
CA GLU A 121 -12.50 -0.41 -12.09
C GLU A 121 -11.45 0.62 -12.53
N TYR A 122 -11.27 1.69 -11.72
CA TYR A 122 -10.42 2.81 -12.15
C TYR A 122 -8.93 2.51 -12.00
N SER A 123 -8.53 1.95 -10.89
CA SER A 123 -7.14 1.58 -10.57
C SER A 123 -7.11 0.21 -9.87
N PRO A 124 -7.52 -0.85 -10.58
CA PRO A 124 -7.52 -2.19 -10.00
C PRO A 124 -6.12 -2.55 -9.51
N ALA A 125 -6.06 -3.33 -8.43
CA ALA A 125 -4.84 -4.01 -8.08
C ALA A 125 -4.44 -4.85 -9.31
N ALA A 126 -3.18 -4.76 -9.75
CA ALA A 126 -2.68 -5.77 -10.63
C ALA A 126 -3.02 -7.12 -9.99
N PRO A 127 -3.52 -8.12 -10.76
CA PRO A 127 -3.62 -9.46 -10.21
C PRO A 127 -2.27 -9.72 -9.54
N GLU A 128 -2.29 -10.11 -8.27
CA GLU A 128 -1.06 -10.46 -7.59
C GLU A 128 -0.38 -11.47 -8.51
N ALA A 129 0.69 -11.03 -9.19
CA ALA A 129 1.57 -11.96 -9.85
C ALA A 129 1.90 -12.98 -8.75
N PRO A 130 1.70 -14.29 -9.01
CA PRO A 130 1.96 -15.31 -8.01
C PRO A 130 3.30 -14.94 -7.41
N SER A 131 3.34 -14.74 -6.12
CA SER A 131 4.49 -14.17 -5.41
C SER A 131 5.73 -14.87 -5.95
N GLN A 132 6.55 -14.14 -6.70
CA GLN A 132 7.82 -14.64 -7.22
C GLN A 132 8.88 -14.66 -6.11
N ASP A 133 8.43 -14.74 -4.88
CA ASP A 133 9.31 -15.11 -3.78
C ASP A 133 9.74 -16.58 -4.04
N PRO A 134 11.02 -16.80 -4.36
CA PRO A 134 11.51 -18.15 -4.66
C PRO A 134 11.22 -19.12 -3.52
N ILE A 135 11.14 -18.63 -2.29
CA ILE A 135 10.84 -19.43 -1.09
C ILE A 135 9.35 -19.84 -1.09
N LEU A 136 8.44 -18.93 -1.44
CA LEU A 136 7.02 -19.26 -1.53
C LEU A 136 6.69 -20.11 -2.76
N ALA A 137 7.45 -19.97 -3.84
CA ALA A 137 7.35 -20.85 -5.01
C ALA A 137 7.75 -22.30 -4.69
N LEU A 138 8.61 -22.49 -3.67
CA LEU A 138 8.97 -23.83 -3.18
C LEU A 138 7.92 -24.46 -2.27
N ARG A 139 6.86 -23.72 -1.90
CA ARG A 139 5.80 -24.23 -1.04
C ARG A 139 5.09 -25.43 -1.71
N GLY A 140 5.28 -26.60 -1.16
CA GLY A 140 4.74 -27.86 -1.68
C GLY A 140 5.62 -28.59 -2.70
N VAL A 141 6.71 -27.96 -3.18
CA VAL A 141 7.75 -28.66 -3.94
C VAL A 141 8.43 -29.66 -3.01
N GLY A 142 8.46 -30.92 -3.41
CA GLY A 142 9.00 -31.98 -2.57
C GLY A 142 7.99 -32.65 -1.63
N LYS A 143 6.72 -32.26 -1.62
CA LYS A 143 5.69 -32.92 -0.81
C LYS A 143 5.55 -34.42 -1.13
N GLU A 144 5.71 -34.78 -2.38
CA GLU A 144 5.69 -36.18 -2.83
C GLU A 144 6.96 -36.91 -2.38
N LEU A 145 8.13 -36.35 -2.58
CA LEU A 145 9.41 -36.85 -2.08
C LEU A 145 9.38 -37.05 -0.56
N TRP A 146 8.77 -36.10 0.16
CA TRP A 146 8.63 -36.16 1.61
C TRP A 146 7.75 -37.33 2.08
N LYS A 147 6.70 -37.63 1.31
CA LYS A 147 5.87 -38.83 1.57
C LYS A 147 6.61 -40.13 1.28
N GLU A 148 7.34 -40.19 0.16
CA GLU A 148 8.09 -41.37 -0.25
C GLU A 148 9.26 -41.70 0.71
N LEU A 149 9.95 -40.69 1.21
CA LEU A 149 11.06 -40.82 2.15
C LEU A 149 10.63 -41.04 3.61
N GLY A 150 9.31 -41.05 3.87
CA GLY A 150 8.82 -41.21 5.25
C GLY A 150 9.31 -40.02 6.13
N GLY A 151 9.03 -38.78 5.73
CA GLY A 151 9.63 -37.57 6.30
C GLY A 151 9.59 -37.48 7.82
N GLU A 152 8.57 -38.03 8.46
CA GLU A 152 8.48 -38.10 9.93
C GLU A 152 9.55 -39.03 10.51
N THR A 153 9.81 -40.18 9.87
CA THR A 153 10.84 -41.16 10.28
C THR A 153 12.22 -40.55 10.11
N PHE A 154 12.45 -39.81 9.03
CA PHE A 154 13.70 -39.11 8.78
C PHE A 154 14.00 -38.03 9.84
N ILE A 155 13.01 -37.19 10.18
CA ILE A 155 13.14 -36.17 11.24
C ILE A 155 13.39 -36.80 12.60
N THR A 156 12.71 -37.89 12.90
CA THR A 156 12.89 -38.64 14.17
C THR A 156 14.29 -39.24 14.25
N GLY A 157 14.81 -39.78 13.15
CA GLY A 157 16.20 -40.26 13.06
C GLY A 157 17.22 -39.15 13.30
N LEU A 158 17.07 -37.98 12.64
CA LEU A 158 17.96 -36.85 12.86
C LEU A 158 17.93 -36.34 14.30
N ARG A 159 16.78 -36.37 14.96
CA ARG A 159 16.64 -35.95 16.35
C ARG A 159 17.28 -36.92 17.31
N SER A 160 17.18 -38.25 17.08
CA SER A 160 17.81 -39.25 17.92
C SER A 160 19.35 -39.18 17.86
N ASP A 161 19.90 -38.90 16.66
CA ASP A 161 21.36 -38.75 16.50
C ASP A 161 21.88 -37.45 17.17
N TRP A 162 21.08 -36.39 17.19
CA TRP A 162 21.45 -35.13 17.83
C TRP A 162 21.43 -35.21 19.37
N PHE A 163 20.49 -35.94 19.95
CA PHE A 163 20.40 -36.13 21.40
C PHE A 163 21.19 -37.34 21.92
N GLY A 164 21.54 -38.29 21.07
CA GLY A 164 22.34 -39.49 21.43
C GLY A 164 23.81 -39.21 21.71
N THR A 165 24.37 -38.11 21.21
CA THR A 165 25.81 -37.79 21.38
C THR A 165 26.15 -37.02 22.66
N ALA A 166 25.15 -36.59 23.44
CA ALA A 166 25.38 -35.82 24.67
C ALA A 166 25.78 -36.70 25.88
N GLU A 167 25.54 -38.02 25.85
CA GLU A 167 25.75 -38.86 27.00
C GLU A 167 27.16 -39.50 27.06
N GLN A 168 27.98 -39.42 25.99
CA GLN A 168 29.34 -39.94 25.97
C GLN A 168 30.44 -38.92 26.29
N ALA A 169 30.14 -37.65 26.50
CA ALA A 169 31.11 -36.60 26.83
C ALA A 169 31.39 -36.45 28.33
N GLY A 170 30.79 -37.28 29.18
CA GLY A 170 30.77 -37.11 30.66
C GLY A 170 31.91 -37.77 31.45
N ASN A 171 32.90 -38.42 30.83
CA ASN A 171 33.92 -39.12 31.64
C ASN A 171 35.35 -39.00 31.09
N GLN A 172 35.93 -37.81 31.10
CA GLN A 172 37.36 -37.61 30.99
C GLN A 172 37.92 -37.00 32.29
N PRO A 173 38.89 -37.65 32.99
CA PRO A 173 39.48 -37.10 34.20
C PRO A 173 40.35 -35.87 33.88
N ARG A 174 40.11 -34.78 34.60
CA ARG A 174 40.90 -33.53 34.52
C ARG A 174 42.37 -33.82 34.87
N ARG A 175 43.27 -33.78 33.90
CA ARG A 175 44.71 -33.75 34.11
C ARG A 175 45.10 -32.41 34.74
N GLY A 176 45.63 -32.50 35.97
CA GLY A 176 46.08 -31.36 36.74
C GLY A 176 47.23 -30.62 36.06
N ARG A 177 47.05 -29.31 35.92
CA ARG A 177 48.06 -28.36 35.42
C ARG A 177 48.95 -27.98 36.61
N LYS A 178 50.18 -28.56 36.65
CA LYS A 178 51.23 -28.15 37.61
C LYS A 178 51.64 -26.71 37.27
N ARG A 179 51.48 -25.79 38.25
CA ARG A 179 52.09 -24.47 38.22
C ARG A 179 53.61 -24.63 38.43
N GLN A 180 54.41 -24.16 37.49
CA GLN A 180 55.82 -23.85 37.73
C GLN A 180 55.91 -22.42 38.22
N VAL A 181 56.52 -22.25 39.39
CA VAL A 181 56.95 -20.99 39.96
C VAL A 181 58.48 -20.92 39.70
N ALA A 182 58.92 -19.87 39.10
CA ALA A 182 60.22 -19.24 39.21
C ALA A 182 60.13 -17.82 38.70
#